data_b734078c3da261324b144678003e6b0f
#
_entry.id   b734078c3da261324b144678003e6b0f
#
_cell.length_a   1.000
_cell.length_b   1.000
_cell.length_c   1.000
_cell.angle_alpha   90.00
_cell.angle_beta   90.00
_cell.angle_gamma   90.00
#
_symmetry.space_group_name_H-M   'P 1'
#
loop_
_entity.id
_entity.type
_entity.pdbx_description
1 polymer ?
#
loop_
_entity_poly.entity_id
_entity_poly.type
_entity_poly.pdbx_seq_one_letter_code
_entity_poly.pdbx_strand_id
1 'polypeptide(L)'
;MNEIELRQQLLLFQEESYREFTSSLIPRSKPLLGVRVPILRKFAKEIAKGGDWISFLEEGTEEYWEEMTVKALVIGYAKADLEVILDQVAKFIPKIADWSVNDSFCSNFRAAREYPKRVWEFLMQYMDSGQEFPLRVIAVMLMNHYLTENAIDSVLEVYRQIPPVGYYTQMGVAWGIATAYAKFPKQTMAFLKEDYLDDFTYNKAITKMLESYRVPLAEKEMLRGMKRKKKK
;
A
#
# COMPACT_ATOMS: atom_id res chain seq x y z
N MET A 1 -6.03 -25.53 -2.66
CA MET A 1 -4.81 -25.40 -1.83
C MET A 1 -5.21 -24.69 -0.54
N ASN A 2 -5.08 -25.35 0.58
CA ASN A 2 -5.27 -24.75 1.90
C ASN A 2 -3.95 -24.15 2.44
N GLU A 3 -3.98 -23.49 3.62
CA GLU A 3 -2.80 -22.82 4.17
C GLU A 3 -1.67 -23.81 4.54
N ILE A 4 -1.99 -24.99 5.05
CA ILE A 4 -0.98 -26.02 5.39
C ILE A 4 -0.26 -26.49 4.13
N GLU A 5 -1.00 -26.77 3.06
CA GLU A 5 -0.43 -27.15 1.76
C GLU A 5 0.44 -26.01 1.19
N LEU A 6 -0.03 -24.76 1.28
CA LEU A 6 0.74 -23.61 0.85
C LEU A 6 2.07 -23.53 1.62
N ARG A 7 2.03 -23.64 2.95
CA ARG A 7 3.24 -23.60 3.80
C ARG A 7 4.25 -24.67 3.41
N GLN A 8 3.78 -25.91 3.22
CA GLN A 8 4.65 -27.01 2.76
C GLN A 8 5.31 -26.70 1.42
N GLN A 9 4.57 -26.10 0.49
CA GLN A 9 5.13 -25.67 -0.79
C GLN A 9 6.11 -24.51 -0.64
N LEU A 10 5.82 -23.51 0.19
CA LEU A 10 6.71 -22.38 0.42
C LEU A 10 8.05 -22.80 1.02
N LEU A 11 8.04 -23.78 1.93
CA LEU A 11 9.28 -24.32 2.53
C LEU A 11 10.26 -24.90 1.51
N LEU A 12 9.78 -25.37 0.35
CA LEU A 12 10.63 -25.88 -0.73
C LEU A 12 11.37 -24.76 -1.50
N PHE A 13 10.93 -23.51 -1.35
CA PHE A 13 11.46 -22.34 -2.07
C PHE A 13 12.15 -21.32 -1.16
N GLN A 14 12.43 -21.69 0.09
CA GLN A 14 13.08 -20.81 1.04
C GLN A 14 14.57 -20.58 0.65
N GLU A 15 15.00 -19.32 0.77
CA GLU A 15 16.37 -18.89 0.53
C GLU A 15 16.87 -18.09 1.73
N GLU A 16 17.89 -18.57 2.43
CA GLU A 16 18.43 -17.93 3.64
C GLU A 16 18.91 -16.49 3.35
N SER A 17 19.69 -16.30 2.31
CA SER A 17 20.19 -14.97 1.93
C SER A 17 19.08 -13.97 1.61
N TYR A 18 17.98 -14.45 1.01
CA TYR A 18 16.81 -13.61 0.74
C TYR A 18 16.02 -13.33 2.01
N ARG A 19 15.94 -14.28 2.92
CA ARG A 19 15.35 -14.11 4.26
C ARG A 19 16.07 -13.02 5.05
N GLU A 20 17.41 -13.08 5.13
CA GLU A 20 18.23 -12.09 5.81
C GLU A 20 18.06 -10.70 5.18
N PHE A 21 18.16 -10.61 3.86
CA PHE A 21 17.96 -9.35 3.14
C PHE A 21 16.57 -8.76 3.42
N THR A 22 15.51 -9.55 3.28
CA THR A 22 14.13 -9.10 3.46
C THR A 22 13.87 -8.70 4.91
N SER A 23 14.39 -9.46 5.88
CA SER A 23 14.24 -9.14 7.31
C SER A 23 14.90 -7.82 7.72
N SER A 24 15.89 -7.35 6.96
CA SER A 24 16.51 -6.04 7.19
C SER A 24 15.65 -4.86 6.75
N LEU A 25 14.68 -5.11 5.86
CA LEU A 25 13.84 -4.08 5.23
C LEU A 25 12.44 -3.99 5.84
N ILE A 26 11.90 -5.12 6.28
CA ILE A 26 10.52 -5.22 6.75
C ILE A 26 10.50 -5.22 8.29
N PRO A 27 9.57 -4.47 8.94
CA PRO A 27 9.37 -4.60 10.37
C PRO A 27 9.09 -6.05 10.75
N ARG A 28 9.63 -6.50 11.87
CA ARG A 28 9.42 -7.88 12.37
C ARG A 28 8.00 -8.06 12.91
N SER A 29 7.01 -8.01 12.03
CA SER A 29 5.61 -8.28 12.37
C SER A 29 5.34 -9.79 12.45
N LYS A 30 5.98 -10.56 11.55
CA LYS A 30 5.87 -12.03 11.47
C LYS A 30 7.23 -12.65 11.06
N PRO A 31 7.46 -13.93 11.37
CA PRO A 31 8.61 -14.67 10.84
C PRO A 31 8.59 -14.70 9.31
N LEU A 32 9.80 -14.79 8.72
CA LEU A 32 9.99 -14.90 7.27
C LEU A 32 10.58 -16.28 6.91
N LEU A 33 10.04 -16.88 5.86
CA LEU A 33 10.60 -18.10 5.25
C LEU A 33 11.73 -17.76 4.28
N GLY A 34 11.69 -16.59 3.64
CA GLY A 34 12.64 -16.17 2.63
C GLY A 34 12.25 -16.61 1.21
N VAL A 35 10.97 -16.62 0.88
CA VAL A 35 10.46 -16.97 -0.45
C VAL A 35 10.29 -15.73 -1.31
N ARG A 36 10.84 -15.76 -2.54
CA ARG A 36 10.78 -14.62 -3.45
C ARG A 36 9.36 -14.30 -3.92
N VAL A 37 9.03 -13.02 -3.99
CA VAL A 37 7.70 -12.50 -4.38
C VAL A 37 7.14 -13.09 -5.69
N PRO A 38 7.92 -13.37 -6.77
CA PRO A 38 7.39 -14.02 -7.96
C PRO A 38 6.77 -15.40 -7.69
N ILE A 39 7.32 -16.17 -6.75
CA ILE A 39 6.80 -17.47 -6.33
C ILE A 39 5.48 -17.30 -5.57
N LEU A 40 5.43 -16.33 -4.64
CA LEU A 40 4.20 -15.98 -3.91
C LEU A 40 3.07 -15.59 -4.89
N ARG A 41 3.39 -14.80 -5.91
CA ARG A 41 2.45 -14.41 -6.97
C ARG A 41 1.92 -15.60 -7.77
N LYS A 42 2.77 -16.62 -8.02
CA LYS A 42 2.34 -17.84 -8.70
C LYS A 42 1.27 -18.56 -7.88
N PHE A 43 1.57 -18.86 -6.61
CA PHE A 43 0.62 -19.52 -5.70
C PHE A 43 -0.66 -18.71 -5.53
N ALA A 44 -0.57 -17.40 -5.32
CA ALA A 44 -1.74 -16.55 -5.18
C ALA A 44 -2.66 -16.60 -6.42
N LYS A 45 -2.11 -16.65 -7.63
CA LYS A 45 -2.90 -16.78 -8.87
C LYS A 45 -3.57 -18.14 -8.99
N GLU A 46 -2.89 -19.21 -8.56
CA GLU A 46 -3.45 -20.57 -8.56
C GLU A 46 -4.62 -20.66 -7.57
N ILE A 47 -4.45 -20.15 -6.34
CA ILE A 47 -5.49 -20.14 -5.32
C ILE A 47 -6.68 -19.27 -5.76
N ALA A 48 -6.43 -18.05 -6.26
CA ALA A 48 -7.48 -17.13 -6.70
C ALA A 48 -8.32 -17.66 -7.89
N LYS A 49 -7.79 -18.61 -8.67
CA LYS A 49 -8.53 -19.31 -9.74
C LYS A 49 -9.35 -20.50 -9.22
N GLY A 50 -8.99 -21.03 -8.06
CA GLY A 50 -9.72 -22.12 -7.42
C GLY A 50 -11.05 -21.64 -6.86
N GLY A 51 -12.02 -22.55 -6.73
CA GLY A 51 -13.36 -22.23 -6.20
C GLY A 51 -13.36 -21.85 -4.71
N ASP A 52 -12.34 -22.26 -3.96
CA ASP A 52 -12.27 -22.15 -2.49
C ASP A 52 -11.34 -21.04 -1.97
N TRP A 53 -11.13 -19.98 -2.76
CA TRP A 53 -10.24 -18.90 -2.36
C TRP A 53 -10.73 -18.15 -1.09
N ILE A 54 -12.04 -18.13 -0.82
CA ILE A 54 -12.62 -17.53 0.39
C ILE A 54 -12.24 -18.38 1.60
N SER A 55 -12.44 -19.70 1.56
CA SER A 55 -12.03 -20.62 2.64
C SER A 55 -10.53 -20.47 2.94
N PHE A 56 -9.69 -20.36 1.88
CA PHE A 56 -8.26 -20.10 2.06
C PHE A 56 -7.97 -18.80 2.81
N LEU A 57 -8.74 -17.72 2.57
CA LEU A 57 -8.54 -16.44 3.27
C LEU A 57 -9.00 -16.50 4.73
N GLU A 58 -10.07 -17.24 5.02
CA GLU A 58 -10.70 -17.29 6.35
C GLU A 58 -10.07 -18.35 7.25
N GLU A 59 -9.52 -19.40 6.68
CA GLU A 59 -8.84 -20.48 7.39
C GLU A 59 -7.34 -20.15 7.58
N GLY A 60 -6.78 -20.69 8.66
CA GLY A 60 -5.34 -20.63 8.92
C GLY A 60 -4.91 -19.61 9.97
N THR A 61 -3.64 -19.72 10.33
CA THR A 61 -3.03 -18.97 11.44
C THR A 61 -2.21 -17.77 10.99
N GLU A 62 -1.96 -17.65 9.69
CA GLU A 62 -1.08 -16.61 9.10
C GLU A 62 0.22 -16.45 9.91
N GLU A 63 0.94 -17.55 10.08
CA GLU A 63 2.13 -17.60 10.93
C GLU A 63 3.30 -16.83 10.30
N TYR A 64 3.46 -16.96 8.96
CA TYR A 64 4.57 -16.36 8.22
C TYR A 64 4.15 -15.14 7.40
N TRP A 65 5.09 -14.25 7.20
CA TRP A 65 4.91 -13.06 6.34
C TRP A 65 4.49 -13.42 4.90
N GLU A 66 5.05 -14.51 4.37
CA GLU A 66 4.71 -14.99 3.04
C GLU A 66 3.26 -15.41 2.91
N GLU A 67 2.68 -16.02 3.94
CA GLU A 67 1.26 -16.40 3.98
C GLU A 67 0.36 -15.17 3.92
N MET A 68 0.66 -14.15 4.72
CA MET A 68 -0.04 -12.86 4.65
C MET A 68 0.09 -12.21 3.27
N THR A 69 1.29 -12.25 2.67
CA THR A 69 1.53 -11.70 1.32
C THR A 69 0.73 -12.47 0.26
N VAL A 70 0.66 -13.80 0.36
CA VAL A 70 -0.16 -14.62 -0.55
C VAL A 70 -1.65 -14.26 -0.40
N LYS A 71 -2.18 -14.14 0.84
CA LYS A 71 -3.58 -13.72 1.07
C LYS A 71 -3.86 -12.34 0.47
N ALA A 72 -2.98 -11.37 0.67
CA ALA A 72 -3.07 -10.04 0.04
C ALA A 72 -3.19 -10.12 -1.49
N LEU A 73 -2.35 -10.94 -2.12
CA LEU A 73 -2.33 -11.15 -3.56
C LEU A 73 -3.56 -11.94 -4.06
N VAL A 74 -4.04 -12.93 -3.30
CA VAL A 74 -5.26 -13.68 -3.63
C VAL A 74 -6.46 -12.74 -3.73
N ILE A 75 -6.67 -11.88 -2.74
CA ILE A 75 -7.73 -10.85 -2.77
C ILE A 75 -7.58 -9.97 -4.02
N GLY A 76 -6.36 -9.55 -4.33
CA GLY A 76 -6.08 -8.71 -5.51
C GLY A 76 -6.35 -9.40 -6.86
N TYR A 77 -6.28 -10.73 -6.93
CA TYR A 77 -6.49 -11.53 -8.15
C TYR A 77 -7.85 -12.19 -8.23
N ALA A 78 -8.61 -12.27 -7.12
CA ALA A 78 -9.90 -12.92 -7.05
C ALA A 78 -10.88 -12.33 -8.08
N LYS A 79 -11.74 -13.20 -8.63
CA LYS A 79 -12.82 -12.85 -9.54
C LYS A 79 -14.13 -13.32 -8.91
N ALA A 80 -14.87 -12.38 -8.36
CA ALA A 80 -16.16 -12.60 -7.74
C ALA A 80 -16.96 -11.29 -7.80
N ASP A 81 -18.19 -11.32 -7.30
CA ASP A 81 -18.97 -10.10 -7.12
C ASP A 81 -18.22 -9.13 -6.20
N LEU A 82 -18.27 -7.84 -6.53
CA LEU A 82 -17.51 -6.80 -5.85
C LEU A 82 -17.73 -6.81 -4.33
N GLU A 83 -18.98 -6.94 -3.88
CA GLU A 83 -19.29 -6.90 -2.45
C GLU A 83 -18.70 -8.12 -1.71
N VAL A 84 -18.59 -9.27 -2.34
CA VAL A 84 -17.89 -10.45 -1.80
C VAL A 84 -16.39 -10.15 -1.64
N ILE A 85 -15.78 -9.49 -2.64
CA ILE A 85 -14.37 -9.08 -2.55
C ILE A 85 -14.19 -8.05 -1.43
N LEU A 86 -15.05 -7.04 -1.34
CA LEU A 86 -14.96 -5.99 -0.32
C LEU A 86 -15.17 -6.53 1.10
N ASP A 87 -16.02 -7.54 1.29
CA ASP A 87 -16.15 -8.24 2.58
C ASP A 87 -14.82 -8.88 3.01
N GLN A 88 -14.13 -9.56 2.08
CA GLN A 88 -12.81 -10.14 2.37
C GLN A 88 -11.75 -9.07 2.60
N VAL A 89 -11.81 -7.93 1.91
CA VAL A 89 -10.94 -6.77 2.17
C VAL A 89 -11.17 -6.22 3.57
N ALA A 90 -12.44 -6.09 3.99
CA ALA A 90 -12.79 -5.59 5.33
C ALA A 90 -12.22 -6.50 6.45
N LYS A 91 -12.23 -7.82 6.24
CA LYS A 91 -11.63 -8.81 7.16
C LYS A 91 -10.09 -8.79 7.14
N PHE A 92 -9.49 -8.41 6.00
CA PHE A 92 -8.05 -8.43 5.79
C PHE A 92 -7.33 -7.16 6.28
N ILE A 93 -7.89 -5.97 6.03
CA ILE A 93 -7.26 -4.68 6.39
C ILE A 93 -6.80 -4.62 7.86
N PRO A 94 -7.61 -5.05 8.87
CA PRO A 94 -7.19 -5.01 10.27
C PRO A 94 -6.01 -5.94 10.62
N LYS A 95 -5.71 -6.93 9.77
CA LYS A 95 -4.61 -7.87 9.96
C LYS A 95 -3.28 -7.37 9.40
N ILE A 96 -3.29 -6.28 8.61
CA ILE A 96 -2.07 -5.72 8.01
C ILE A 96 -1.24 -5.06 9.11
N ALA A 97 0.01 -5.52 9.26
CA ALA A 97 0.93 -5.06 10.30
C ALA A 97 2.29 -4.58 9.76
N ASP A 98 2.48 -4.58 8.43
CA ASP A 98 3.69 -4.08 7.79
C ASP A 98 3.41 -3.43 6.43
N TRP A 99 4.34 -2.58 5.99
CA TRP A 99 4.21 -1.83 4.75
C TRP A 99 4.26 -2.70 3.49
N SER A 100 4.97 -3.81 3.52
CA SER A 100 5.19 -4.62 2.32
C SER A 100 3.96 -5.46 1.96
N VAL A 101 3.24 -6.00 2.95
CA VAL A 101 1.93 -6.63 2.77
C VAL A 101 0.91 -5.59 2.30
N ASN A 102 0.87 -4.43 2.95
CA ASN A 102 0.00 -3.31 2.57
C ASN A 102 0.18 -2.92 1.11
N ASP A 103 1.41 -2.68 0.70
CA ASP A 103 1.72 -2.16 -0.63
C ASP A 103 1.52 -3.25 -1.71
N SER A 104 1.79 -4.52 -1.37
CA SER A 104 1.48 -5.67 -2.21
C SER A 104 -0.01 -5.82 -2.43
N PHE A 105 -0.83 -5.68 -1.39
CA PHE A 105 -2.29 -5.64 -1.49
C PHE A 105 -2.74 -4.50 -2.40
N CYS A 106 -2.40 -3.26 -2.06
CA CYS A 106 -2.87 -2.08 -2.77
C CYS A 106 -2.49 -2.09 -4.26
N SER A 107 -1.25 -2.46 -4.60
CA SER A 107 -0.79 -2.44 -5.99
C SER A 107 -1.45 -3.49 -6.89
N ASN A 108 -1.95 -4.57 -6.31
CA ASN A 108 -2.56 -5.68 -7.05
C ASN A 108 -4.10 -5.69 -6.98
N PHE A 109 -4.74 -4.76 -6.27
CA PHE A 109 -6.18 -4.70 -6.08
C PHE A 109 -6.90 -4.22 -7.34
N ARG A 110 -7.27 -5.16 -8.22
CA ARG A 110 -7.86 -4.89 -9.54
C ARG A 110 -9.22 -4.24 -9.46
N ALA A 111 -10.03 -4.58 -8.46
CA ALA A 111 -11.36 -4.03 -8.27
C ALA A 111 -11.38 -2.49 -8.19
N ALA A 112 -10.30 -1.86 -7.73
CA ALA A 112 -10.18 -0.40 -7.72
C ALA A 112 -10.21 0.23 -9.13
N ARG A 113 -9.79 -0.50 -10.17
CA ARG A 113 -9.84 -0.03 -11.56
C ARG A 113 -11.17 -0.37 -12.22
N GLU A 114 -11.78 -1.49 -11.85
CA GLU A 114 -13.04 -1.97 -12.43
C GLU A 114 -14.25 -1.23 -11.83
N TYR A 115 -14.17 -0.90 -10.53
CA TYR A 115 -15.26 -0.26 -9.77
C TYR A 115 -14.75 0.93 -8.95
N PRO A 116 -14.15 1.96 -9.58
CA PRO A 116 -13.41 3.00 -8.88
C PRO A 116 -14.24 3.77 -7.87
N LYS A 117 -15.49 4.10 -8.18
CA LYS A 117 -16.39 4.84 -7.29
C LYS A 117 -16.72 4.03 -6.03
N ARG A 118 -17.15 2.78 -6.19
CA ARG A 118 -17.55 1.94 -5.06
C ARG A 118 -16.37 1.60 -4.14
N VAL A 119 -15.19 1.34 -4.73
CA VAL A 119 -13.96 1.11 -3.94
C VAL A 119 -13.52 2.38 -3.21
N TRP A 120 -13.64 3.55 -3.83
CA TRP A 120 -13.40 4.82 -3.14
C TRP A 120 -14.29 4.99 -1.91
N GLU A 121 -15.60 4.82 -2.06
CA GLU A 121 -16.57 4.90 -0.97
C GLU A 121 -16.24 3.92 0.16
N PHE A 122 -15.82 2.70 -0.17
CA PHE A 122 -15.38 1.70 0.79
C PHE A 122 -14.11 2.14 1.55
N LEU A 123 -13.12 2.68 0.86
CA LEU A 123 -11.87 3.15 1.49
C LEU A 123 -12.11 4.30 2.47
N MET A 124 -13.02 5.22 2.15
CA MET A 124 -13.31 6.38 3.00
C MET A 124 -13.89 5.98 4.37
N GLN A 125 -14.46 4.80 4.52
CA GLN A 125 -14.91 4.27 5.82
C GLN A 125 -13.78 4.09 6.84
N TYR A 126 -12.53 4.03 6.39
CA TYR A 126 -11.35 3.87 7.26
C TYR A 126 -10.69 5.19 7.67
N MET A 127 -11.19 6.35 7.20
CA MET A 127 -10.59 7.65 7.51
C MET A 127 -10.53 7.93 9.01
N ASP A 128 -11.56 7.52 9.75
CA ASP A 128 -11.68 7.74 11.19
C ASP A 128 -11.20 6.53 12.02
N SER A 129 -10.50 5.57 11.39
CA SER A 129 -10.05 4.35 12.08
C SER A 129 -9.06 4.61 13.21
N GLY A 130 -8.31 5.71 13.14
CA GLY A 130 -7.22 6.00 14.09
C GLY A 130 -6.07 4.98 14.05
N GLN A 131 -6.03 4.09 13.06
CA GLN A 131 -5.06 3.01 12.94
C GLN A 131 -4.10 3.24 11.76
N GLU A 132 -2.82 2.96 11.98
CA GLU A 132 -1.75 3.28 11.04
C GLU A 132 -1.92 2.60 9.68
N PHE A 133 -2.13 1.28 9.65
CA PHE A 133 -2.18 0.55 8.38
C PHE A 133 -3.50 0.73 7.61
N PRO A 134 -4.68 0.75 8.20
CA PRO A 134 -5.90 1.15 7.49
C PRO A 134 -5.79 2.51 6.79
N LEU A 135 -5.19 3.51 7.45
CA LEU A 135 -4.93 4.82 6.85
C LEU A 135 -3.86 4.74 5.74
N ARG A 136 -2.83 3.89 5.90
CA ARG A 136 -1.86 3.64 4.84
C ARG A 136 -2.50 2.94 3.63
N VAL A 137 -3.45 2.02 3.83
CA VAL A 137 -4.22 1.40 2.72
C VAL A 137 -4.87 2.49 1.87
N ILE A 138 -5.55 3.47 2.49
CA ILE A 138 -6.14 4.59 1.74
C ILE A 138 -5.06 5.31 0.94
N ALA A 139 -3.98 5.75 1.57
CA ALA A 139 -2.94 6.53 0.93
C ALA A 139 -2.31 5.80 -0.28
N VAL A 140 -1.96 4.52 -0.12
CA VAL A 140 -1.29 3.74 -1.17
C VAL A 140 -2.28 3.28 -2.25
N MET A 141 -3.53 3.00 -1.90
CA MET A 141 -4.58 2.67 -2.86
C MET A 141 -4.87 3.85 -3.80
N LEU A 142 -5.02 5.06 -3.23
CA LEU A 142 -5.21 6.29 -4.00
C LEU A 142 -4.02 6.56 -4.93
N MET A 143 -2.81 6.40 -4.44
CA MET A 143 -1.59 6.54 -5.24
C MET A 143 -1.56 5.60 -6.44
N ASN A 144 -1.95 4.33 -6.26
CA ASN A 144 -1.84 3.31 -7.29
C ASN A 144 -2.94 3.39 -8.35
N HIS A 145 -4.16 3.82 -7.97
CA HIS A 145 -5.33 3.64 -8.84
C HIS A 145 -6.07 4.93 -9.18
N TYR A 146 -5.88 6.03 -8.41
CA TYR A 146 -6.71 7.23 -8.56
C TYR A 146 -5.95 8.49 -8.99
N LEU A 147 -4.64 8.43 -9.24
CA LEU A 147 -3.90 9.58 -9.78
C LEU A 147 -4.20 9.76 -11.27
N THR A 148 -5.37 10.36 -11.55
CA THR A 148 -5.89 10.70 -12.87
C THR A 148 -6.30 12.18 -12.92
N GLU A 149 -6.46 12.74 -14.12
CA GLU A 149 -6.84 14.15 -14.31
C GLU A 149 -8.15 14.51 -13.59
N ASN A 150 -9.12 13.59 -13.59
CA ASN A 150 -10.44 13.82 -13.00
C ASN A 150 -10.48 13.61 -11.48
N ALA A 151 -9.46 13.02 -10.87
CA ALA A 151 -9.49 12.65 -9.47
C ALA A 151 -8.34 13.28 -8.65
N ILE A 152 -7.35 13.90 -9.29
CA ILE A 152 -6.17 14.41 -8.61
C ILE A 152 -6.49 15.36 -7.45
N ASP A 153 -7.41 16.31 -7.65
CA ASP A 153 -7.77 17.29 -6.62
C ASP A 153 -8.45 16.59 -5.43
N SER A 154 -9.34 15.62 -5.70
CA SER A 154 -9.96 14.81 -4.64
C SER A 154 -8.95 13.94 -3.89
N VAL A 155 -7.96 13.37 -4.58
CA VAL A 155 -6.89 12.58 -3.96
C VAL A 155 -6.03 13.45 -3.05
N LEU A 156 -5.64 14.64 -3.50
CA LEU A 156 -4.85 15.58 -2.68
C LEU A 156 -5.65 16.05 -1.46
N GLU A 157 -6.95 16.27 -1.62
CA GLU A 157 -7.83 16.61 -0.50
C GLU A 157 -7.90 15.48 0.54
N VAL A 158 -8.01 14.22 0.12
CA VAL A 158 -7.95 13.07 1.05
C VAL A 158 -6.59 13.01 1.74
N TYR A 159 -5.48 13.23 1.02
CA TYR A 159 -4.14 13.26 1.65
C TYR A 159 -4.02 14.35 2.72
N ARG A 160 -4.70 15.49 2.56
CA ARG A 160 -4.77 16.54 3.57
C ARG A 160 -5.53 16.09 4.82
N GLN A 161 -6.57 15.28 4.64
CA GLN A 161 -7.46 14.85 5.72
C GLN A 161 -6.95 13.61 6.46
N ILE A 162 -6.08 12.79 5.85
CA ILE A 162 -5.50 11.62 6.54
C ILE A 162 -4.72 12.09 7.77
N PRO A 163 -5.13 11.69 8.99
CA PRO A 163 -4.41 12.05 10.20
C PRO A 163 -3.00 11.42 10.22
N PRO A 164 -1.98 12.11 10.75
CA PRO A 164 -0.59 11.62 10.77
C PRO A 164 -0.36 10.57 11.87
N VAL A 165 -1.13 9.50 11.82
CA VAL A 165 -1.06 8.38 12.77
C VAL A 165 0.08 7.44 12.38
N GLY A 166 1.19 7.51 13.12
CA GLY A 166 2.33 6.63 12.93
C GLY A 166 3.18 6.93 11.68
N TYR A 167 4.37 6.34 11.69
CA TYR A 167 5.38 6.52 10.65
C TYR A 167 4.93 6.04 9.27
N TYR A 168 4.28 4.88 9.21
CA TYR A 168 3.93 4.24 7.94
C TYR A 168 2.75 4.92 7.25
N THR A 169 1.79 5.50 7.98
CA THR A 169 0.75 6.37 7.39
C THR A 169 1.39 7.60 6.74
N GLN A 170 2.21 8.35 7.51
CA GLN A 170 2.87 9.55 7.02
C GLN A 170 3.76 9.27 5.79
N MET A 171 4.50 8.16 5.81
CA MET A 171 5.32 7.74 4.66
C MET A 171 4.48 7.35 3.44
N GLY A 172 3.30 6.75 3.65
CA GLY A 172 2.34 6.43 2.58
C GLY A 172 1.81 7.70 1.90
N VAL A 173 1.35 8.67 2.69
CA VAL A 173 0.89 9.97 2.20
C VAL A 173 2.01 10.71 1.49
N ALA A 174 3.20 10.79 2.09
CA ALA A 174 4.37 11.43 1.48
C ALA A 174 4.76 10.80 0.12
N TRP A 175 4.66 9.48 0.01
CA TRP A 175 4.91 8.78 -1.25
C TRP A 175 3.81 9.04 -2.28
N GLY A 176 2.56 9.07 -1.86
CA GLY A 176 1.42 9.44 -2.70
C GLY A 176 1.56 10.84 -3.29
N ILE A 177 1.90 11.84 -2.45
CA ILE A 177 2.12 13.23 -2.87
C ILE A 177 3.30 13.32 -3.86
N ALA A 178 4.42 12.64 -3.60
CA ALA A 178 5.57 12.65 -4.50
C ALA A 178 5.24 11.99 -5.85
N THR A 179 4.42 10.96 -5.85
CA THR A 179 3.93 10.31 -7.08
C THR A 179 2.94 11.20 -7.83
N ALA A 180 2.06 11.90 -7.10
CA ALA A 180 1.17 12.90 -7.65
C ALA A 180 1.93 14.05 -8.32
N TYR A 181 2.98 14.57 -7.67
CA TYR A 181 3.83 15.60 -8.23
C TYR A 181 4.46 15.20 -9.58
N ALA A 182 4.96 13.97 -9.67
CA ALA A 182 5.56 13.47 -10.90
C ALA A 182 4.57 13.37 -12.09
N LYS A 183 3.26 13.32 -11.82
CA LYS A 183 2.20 13.24 -12.86
C LYS A 183 1.47 14.57 -13.05
N PHE A 184 1.23 15.29 -11.96
CA PHE A 184 0.39 16.49 -11.85
C PHE A 184 1.12 17.59 -11.08
N PRO A 185 2.27 18.10 -11.59
CA PRO A 185 3.12 19.02 -10.84
C PRO A 185 2.43 20.33 -10.45
N LYS A 186 1.54 20.86 -11.30
CA LYS A 186 0.85 22.13 -11.04
C LYS A 186 -0.12 22.02 -9.87
N GLN A 187 -1.00 21.03 -9.87
CA GLN A 187 -2.00 20.80 -8.82
C GLN A 187 -1.30 20.44 -7.50
N THR A 188 -0.31 19.55 -7.55
CA THR A 188 0.42 19.13 -6.34
C THR A 188 1.24 20.27 -5.76
N MET A 189 1.81 21.15 -6.60
CA MET A 189 2.51 22.34 -6.11
C MET A 189 1.56 23.35 -5.46
N ALA A 190 0.36 23.56 -6.00
CA ALA A 190 -0.66 24.39 -5.38
C ALA A 190 -1.02 23.85 -3.99
N PHE A 191 -1.32 22.55 -3.91
CA PHE A 191 -1.62 21.85 -2.65
C PHE A 191 -0.51 22.02 -1.61
N LEU A 192 0.77 21.85 -1.98
CA LEU A 192 1.91 21.98 -1.05
C LEU A 192 2.09 23.41 -0.50
N LYS A 193 1.61 24.42 -1.20
CA LYS A 193 1.69 25.82 -0.74
C LYS A 193 0.61 26.17 0.30
N GLU A 194 -0.43 25.37 0.44
CA GLU A 194 -1.52 25.60 1.39
C GLU A 194 -1.16 25.27 2.84
N ASP A 195 -0.02 24.62 3.09
CA ASP A 195 0.60 24.40 4.41
C ASP A 195 -0.21 23.55 5.42
N TYR A 196 -1.07 22.64 4.95
CA TYR A 196 -1.92 21.81 5.81
C TYR A 196 -1.24 20.55 6.37
N LEU A 197 -0.14 20.11 5.76
CA LEU A 197 0.55 18.89 6.17
C LEU A 197 1.43 19.13 7.41
N ASP A 198 1.56 18.12 8.26
CA ASP A 198 2.58 18.11 9.30
C ASP A 198 4.01 18.16 8.70
N ASP A 199 4.96 18.67 9.47
CA ASP A 199 6.33 18.90 9.00
C ASP A 199 7.04 17.62 8.54
N PHE A 200 6.76 16.48 9.17
CA PHE A 200 7.38 15.21 8.81
C PHE A 200 6.86 14.76 7.44
N THR A 201 5.53 14.66 7.26
CA THR A 201 4.90 14.24 6.01
C THR A 201 5.30 15.16 4.85
N TYR A 202 5.25 16.49 5.08
CA TYR A 202 5.68 17.49 4.10
C TYR A 202 7.13 17.29 3.67
N ASN A 203 8.06 17.25 4.63
CA ASN A 203 9.48 17.11 4.31
C ASN A 203 9.83 15.77 3.68
N LYS A 204 9.13 14.70 4.04
CA LYS A 204 9.27 13.38 3.41
C LYS A 204 8.74 13.37 1.98
N ALA A 205 7.63 14.05 1.70
CA ALA A 205 7.12 14.22 0.32
C ALA A 205 8.17 14.94 -0.54
N ILE A 206 8.70 16.08 -0.08
CA ILE A 206 9.79 16.79 -0.77
C ILE A 206 11.01 15.89 -0.98
N THR A 207 11.41 15.13 0.04
CA THR A 207 12.56 14.21 -0.08
C THR A 207 12.32 13.17 -1.18
N LYS A 208 11.15 12.53 -1.20
CA LYS A 208 10.80 11.55 -2.22
C LYS A 208 10.70 12.14 -3.63
N MET A 209 10.27 13.40 -3.76
CA MET A 209 10.31 14.12 -5.05
C MET A 209 11.75 14.32 -5.51
N LEU A 210 12.66 14.72 -4.61
CA LEU A 210 14.08 14.89 -4.92
C LEU A 210 14.77 13.59 -5.33
N GLU A 211 14.38 12.47 -4.75
CA GLU A 211 14.89 11.13 -5.07
C GLU A 211 14.31 10.59 -6.40
N SER A 212 13.16 11.09 -6.84
CA SER A 212 12.48 10.59 -8.03
C SER A 212 13.21 10.96 -9.32
N TYR A 213 13.47 9.98 -10.18
CA TYR A 213 13.98 10.20 -11.54
C TYR A 213 12.93 10.83 -12.49
N ARG A 214 11.66 10.84 -12.11
CA ARG A 214 10.56 11.44 -12.89
C ARG A 214 10.46 12.95 -12.70
N VAL A 215 11.10 13.50 -11.68
CA VAL A 215 11.13 14.95 -11.39
C VAL A 215 12.35 15.56 -12.08
N PRO A 216 12.16 16.58 -12.96
CA PRO A 216 13.24 17.24 -13.65
C PRO A 216 14.29 17.84 -12.71
N LEU A 217 15.57 17.77 -13.09
CA LEU A 217 16.66 18.31 -12.27
C LEU A 217 16.50 19.81 -12.00
N ALA A 218 15.99 20.57 -12.99
CA ALA A 218 15.74 22.01 -12.84
C ALA A 218 14.74 22.35 -11.72
N GLU A 219 13.80 21.45 -11.42
CA GLU A 219 12.81 21.66 -10.36
C GLU A 219 13.35 21.27 -8.97
N LYS A 220 14.39 20.42 -8.91
CA LYS A 220 14.90 19.88 -7.64
C LYS A 220 15.53 20.96 -6.74
N GLU A 221 16.10 22.02 -7.31
CA GLU A 221 16.66 23.12 -6.50
C GLU A 221 15.56 23.91 -5.80
N MET A 222 14.51 24.25 -6.51
CA MET A 222 13.32 24.88 -5.94
C MET A 222 12.72 24.01 -4.81
N LEU A 223 12.55 22.69 -5.07
CA LEU A 223 12.02 21.76 -4.09
C LEU A 223 12.90 21.67 -2.83
N ARG A 224 14.24 21.71 -2.95
CA ARG A 224 15.14 21.77 -1.78
C ARG A 224 14.88 22.98 -0.91
N GLY A 225 14.64 24.14 -1.54
CA GLY A 225 14.32 25.39 -0.85
C GLY A 225 12.98 25.37 -0.11
N MET A 226 12.07 24.46 -0.47
CA MET A 226 10.76 24.32 0.16
C MET A 226 10.80 23.53 1.49
N LYS A 227 11.87 22.79 1.78
CA LYS A 227 11.93 21.99 3.03
C LYS A 227 11.79 22.90 4.24
N ARG A 228 10.87 22.52 5.12
CA ARG A 228 10.68 23.20 6.41
C ARG A 228 11.84 22.89 7.36
N LYS A 229 12.35 23.93 8.02
CA LYS A 229 13.37 23.75 9.05
C LYS A 229 12.74 23.13 10.30
N LYS A 230 13.44 22.21 10.95
CA LYS A 230 13.01 21.74 12.28
C LYS A 230 12.85 22.95 13.19
N LYS A 231 11.64 23.14 13.73
CA LYS A 231 11.49 24.07 14.88
C LYS A 231 12.37 23.53 16.00
N LYS A 232 13.29 24.40 16.49
CA LYS A 232 14.16 24.10 17.63
C LYS A 232 13.34 23.94 18.90
#